data_2e6feb61c1ce35225daf953be4f86e26
#
_entry.id   2e6feb61c1ce35225daf953be4f86e26
#
_cell.length_a   1.000
_cell.length_b   1.000
_cell.length_c   1.000
_cell.angle_alpha   90.00
_cell.angle_beta   90.00
_cell.angle_gamma   90.00
#
_symmetry.space_group_name_H-M   'P 1'
#
loop_
_entity.id
_entity.type
_entity.pdbx_description
1 polymer ?
#
loop_
_entity_poly.entity_id
_entity_poly.type
_entity_poly.pdbx_seq_one_letter_code
_entity_poly.pdbx_strand_id
1 'polypeptide(L)'
;MELKTSAKMQDALLRQAEHGVYGYTEADETYFDAVRSWMERRHGWKIEPEWLLKTPGVVFALAMAVKAYTEPGDYVLIQEPVYYPFREVIESNDREVANNVLYQDENGSYKINFEDFERQIVEKRIRLFILCSPHNPVSRVWTREELEKLGDICKKHGVIVVSDEIHADFVFEGKHQVFADLKPEYKDFTVICTSPGKTFNIAGLQASNILIPNEALREAFAKQITAAGYSQISAPGIEAVIAAYAQGEEWYQEMKKYVGANITFLHEWMEEHIPQIKVTKTEGTYLVWMDFRGLGIAEK
;
A
#
# COMPACT_ATOMS: atom_id res chain seq x y z
N MET A 1 -1.80 -15.95 3.50
CA MET A 1 -2.36 -15.88 2.13
C MET A 1 -2.31 -17.28 1.53
N GLU A 2 -3.35 -18.08 1.77
CA GLU A 2 -3.34 -19.50 1.40
C GLU A 2 -4.47 -19.89 0.43
N LEU A 3 -5.31 -18.89 0.05
CA LEU A 3 -6.38 -19.12 -0.91
C LEU A 3 -5.80 -19.30 -2.31
N LYS A 4 -6.28 -20.32 -3.00
CA LYS A 4 -5.94 -20.54 -4.40
C LYS A 4 -6.46 -19.36 -5.23
N THR A 5 -5.61 -18.79 -6.10
CA THR A 5 -6.04 -17.68 -6.97
C THR A 5 -7.14 -18.11 -7.96
N SER A 6 -7.81 -17.15 -8.60
CA SER A 6 -8.96 -17.45 -9.46
C SER A 6 -8.59 -18.37 -10.64
N ALA A 7 -9.57 -19.15 -11.11
CA ALA A 7 -9.41 -20.00 -12.28
C ALA A 7 -8.97 -19.18 -13.52
N LYS A 8 -9.51 -17.97 -13.68
CA LYS A 8 -9.15 -17.07 -14.80
C LYS A 8 -7.68 -16.67 -14.81
N MET A 9 -7.10 -16.41 -13.63
CA MET A 9 -5.67 -16.12 -13.51
C MET A 9 -4.82 -17.38 -13.75
N GLN A 10 -5.27 -18.55 -13.23
CA GLN A 10 -4.59 -19.80 -13.51
C GLN A 10 -4.58 -20.11 -15.01
N ASP A 11 -5.71 -19.95 -15.71
CA ASP A 11 -5.81 -20.14 -17.14
C ASP A 11 -4.89 -19.18 -17.93
N ALA A 12 -4.76 -17.91 -17.50
CA ALA A 12 -3.85 -16.96 -18.13
C ALA A 12 -2.38 -17.39 -17.98
N LEU A 13 -1.99 -17.84 -16.79
CA LEU A 13 -0.65 -18.35 -16.53
C LEU A 13 -0.35 -19.65 -17.30
N LEU A 14 -1.33 -20.55 -17.43
CA LEU A 14 -1.19 -21.77 -18.21
C LEU A 14 -1.02 -21.46 -19.70
N ARG A 15 -1.80 -20.56 -20.27
CA ARG A 15 -1.63 -20.10 -21.67
C ARG A 15 -0.24 -19.51 -21.90
N GLN A 16 0.28 -18.71 -20.96
CA GLN A 16 1.62 -18.18 -21.07
C GLN A 16 2.69 -19.29 -21.03
N ALA A 17 2.49 -20.29 -20.18
CA ALA A 17 3.40 -21.44 -20.10
C ALA A 17 3.35 -22.31 -21.39
N GLU A 18 2.16 -22.53 -21.94
CA GLU A 18 1.95 -23.27 -23.20
C GLU A 18 2.54 -22.53 -24.40
N HIS A 19 2.47 -21.19 -24.41
CA HIS A 19 3.11 -20.38 -25.45
C HIS A 19 4.63 -20.60 -25.50
N GLY A 20 5.28 -20.81 -24.37
CA GLY A 20 6.67 -21.29 -24.27
C GLY A 20 7.75 -20.28 -24.68
N VAL A 21 7.41 -19.03 -25.01
CA VAL A 21 8.39 -17.97 -25.37
C VAL A 21 8.51 -16.99 -24.22
N TYR A 22 9.71 -16.85 -23.67
CA TYR A 22 10.01 -16.02 -22.49
C TYR A 22 11.10 -14.99 -22.84
N GLY A 23 10.88 -14.26 -23.92
CA GLY A 23 11.73 -13.13 -24.30
C GLY A 23 11.53 -11.90 -23.39
N TYR A 24 12.18 -10.80 -23.74
CA TYR A 24 11.88 -9.53 -23.11
C TYR A 24 10.43 -9.15 -23.35
N THR A 25 9.76 -8.66 -22.30
CA THR A 25 8.34 -8.32 -22.34
C THR A 25 8.12 -6.87 -22.06
N GLU A 26 7.12 -6.29 -22.69
CA GLU A 26 6.64 -4.95 -22.42
C GLU A 26 5.14 -4.99 -22.13
N ALA A 27 4.72 -4.28 -21.09
CA ALA A 27 3.31 -4.12 -20.79
C ALA A 27 2.71 -3.10 -21.76
N ASP A 28 1.73 -3.51 -22.50
CA ASP A 28 1.04 -2.75 -23.53
C ASP A 28 -0.19 -1.99 -22.99
N GLU A 29 -0.98 -1.45 -23.91
CA GLU A 29 -2.23 -0.77 -23.61
C GLU A 29 -3.23 -1.66 -22.85
N THR A 30 -3.26 -2.97 -23.11
CA THR A 30 -4.15 -3.93 -22.43
C THR A 30 -3.85 -4.00 -20.93
N TYR A 31 -2.57 -3.95 -20.57
CA TYR A 31 -2.15 -3.88 -19.16
C TYR A 31 -2.62 -2.58 -18.51
N PHE A 32 -2.37 -1.44 -19.17
CA PHE A 32 -2.81 -0.15 -18.65
C PHE A 32 -4.33 -0.09 -18.49
N ASP A 33 -5.08 -0.55 -19.49
CA ASP A 33 -6.55 -0.56 -19.44
C ASP A 33 -7.09 -1.43 -18.30
N ALA A 34 -6.45 -2.56 -18.01
CA ALA A 34 -6.82 -3.40 -16.88
C ALA A 34 -6.62 -2.64 -15.54
N VAL A 35 -5.46 -1.99 -15.36
CA VAL A 35 -5.16 -1.18 -14.17
C VAL A 35 -6.14 0.00 -14.07
N ARG A 36 -6.33 0.76 -15.15
CA ARG A 36 -7.24 1.91 -15.20
C ARG A 36 -8.66 1.51 -14.84
N SER A 37 -9.16 0.45 -15.47
CA SER A 37 -10.50 -0.06 -15.22
C SER A 37 -10.72 -0.46 -13.77
N TRP A 38 -9.71 -1.09 -13.13
CA TRP A 38 -9.77 -1.45 -11.72
C TRP A 38 -9.83 -0.21 -10.83
N MET A 39 -8.92 0.74 -11.04
CA MET A 39 -8.86 1.98 -10.25
C MET A 39 -10.16 2.79 -10.37
N GLU A 40 -10.72 2.92 -11.56
CA GLU A 40 -11.96 3.65 -11.78
C GLU A 40 -13.17 2.93 -11.15
N ARG A 41 -13.33 1.62 -11.39
CA ARG A 41 -14.49 0.87 -10.90
C ARG A 41 -14.48 0.69 -9.38
N ARG A 42 -13.30 0.45 -8.79
CA ARG A 42 -13.18 0.13 -7.37
C ARG A 42 -13.00 1.36 -6.49
N HIS A 43 -12.23 2.32 -6.97
CA HIS A 43 -11.80 3.46 -6.16
C HIS A 43 -12.31 4.80 -6.68
N GLY A 44 -12.94 4.82 -7.88
CA GLY A 44 -13.47 6.05 -8.49
C GLY A 44 -12.41 6.97 -9.08
N TRP A 45 -11.15 6.53 -9.12
CA TRP A 45 -10.03 7.33 -9.55
C TRP A 45 -9.66 7.06 -11.01
N LYS A 46 -9.71 8.12 -11.83
CA LYS A 46 -9.29 8.09 -13.24
C LYS A 46 -7.80 8.38 -13.32
N ILE A 47 -7.09 7.47 -13.98
CA ILE A 47 -5.64 7.57 -14.16
C ILE A 47 -5.29 7.74 -15.63
N GLU A 48 -4.15 8.40 -15.89
CA GLU A 48 -3.62 8.60 -17.24
C GLU A 48 -2.44 7.62 -17.51
N PRO A 49 -2.24 7.19 -18.78
CA PRO A 49 -1.23 6.20 -19.12
C PRO A 49 0.17 6.56 -18.68
N GLU A 50 0.55 7.83 -18.84
CA GLU A 50 1.88 8.34 -18.51
C GLU A 50 2.18 8.34 -17.00
N TRP A 51 1.15 8.24 -16.13
CA TRP A 51 1.38 8.18 -14.68
C TRP A 51 1.91 6.84 -14.20
N LEU A 52 1.72 5.79 -15.02
CA LEU A 52 1.97 4.41 -14.61
C LEU A 52 3.43 3.99 -14.82
N LEU A 53 4.11 3.72 -13.71
CA LEU A 53 5.37 2.98 -13.68
C LEU A 53 5.16 1.60 -13.05
N LYS A 54 6.00 0.65 -13.44
CA LYS A 54 5.90 -0.76 -13.01
C LYS A 54 7.13 -1.13 -12.18
N THR A 55 6.92 -1.87 -11.09
CA THR A 55 8.00 -2.34 -10.22
C THR A 55 7.77 -3.82 -9.82
N PRO A 56 8.83 -4.54 -9.39
CA PRO A 56 8.70 -5.94 -8.96
C PRO A 56 7.96 -6.10 -7.63
N GLY A 57 7.63 -5.01 -6.97
CA GLY A 57 6.89 -4.98 -5.71
C GLY A 57 6.87 -3.61 -5.09
N VAL A 58 5.93 -3.37 -4.16
CA VAL A 58 5.79 -2.06 -3.51
C VAL A 58 7.00 -1.75 -2.63
N VAL A 59 7.60 -2.72 -1.94
CA VAL A 59 8.80 -2.49 -1.12
C VAL A 59 9.98 -1.97 -1.97
N PHE A 60 10.16 -2.53 -3.18
CA PHE A 60 11.13 -2.00 -4.13
C PHE A 60 10.79 -0.55 -4.54
N ALA A 61 9.51 -0.27 -4.79
CA ALA A 61 9.07 1.08 -5.12
C ALA A 61 9.34 2.08 -3.97
N LEU A 62 9.12 1.67 -2.72
CA LEU A 62 9.45 2.50 -1.54
C LEU A 62 10.96 2.81 -1.49
N ALA A 63 11.83 1.82 -1.74
CA ALA A 63 13.27 2.04 -1.80
C ALA A 63 13.66 3.02 -2.92
N MET A 64 13.02 2.92 -4.10
CA MET A 64 13.24 3.86 -5.20
C MET A 64 12.77 5.28 -4.86
N ALA A 65 11.63 5.41 -4.18
CA ALA A 65 11.11 6.70 -3.71
C ALA A 65 12.05 7.36 -2.68
N VAL A 66 12.53 6.58 -1.71
CA VAL A 66 13.52 7.05 -0.72
C VAL A 66 14.74 7.61 -1.43
N LYS A 67 15.28 6.90 -2.43
CA LYS A 67 16.44 7.37 -3.22
C LYS A 67 16.14 8.56 -4.13
N ALA A 68 14.92 8.64 -4.68
CA ALA A 68 14.55 9.67 -5.63
C ALA A 68 14.32 11.03 -4.96
N TYR A 69 13.80 11.02 -3.73
CA TYR A 69 13.27 12.23 -3.10
C TYR A 69 14.00 12.68 -1.85
N THR A 70 15.04 11.94 -1.43
CA THR A 70 15.88 12.28 -0.28
C THR A 70 17.36 12.02 -0.56
N GLU A 71 18.23 12.63 0.27
CA GLU A 71 19.66 12.39 0.26
C GLU A 71 20.08 11.51 1.46
N PRO A 72 21.24 10.81 1.41
CA PRO A 72 21.78 10.13 2.57
C PRO A 72 21.87 11.04 3.81
N GLY A 73 21.39 10.54 4.96
CA GLY A 73 21.29 11.29 6.21
C GLY A 73 19.99 12.09 6.40
N ASP A 74 19.15 12.21 5.36
CA ASP A 74 17.82 12.82 5.51
C ASP A 74 16.88 11.94 6.36
N TYR A 75 15.95 12.59 7.04
CA TYR A 75 14.86 11.90 7.74
C TYR A 75 13.69 11.60 6.81
N VAL A 76 13.17 10.37 6.91
CA VAL A 76 11.92 9.94 6.26
C VAL A 76 10.87 9.65 7.33
N LEU A 77 9.68 10.24 7.20
CA LEU A 77 8.61 10.11 8.18
C LEU A 77 7.79 8.84 7.93
N ILE A 78 7.51 8.12 9.01
CA ILE A 78 6.57 6.99 9.05
C ILE A 78 5.71 7.06 10.30
N GLN A 79 4.70 6.18 10.44
CA GLN A 79 3.75 6.17 11.56
C GLN A 79 3.66 4.76 12.17
N GLU A 80 4.55 4.43 13.12
CA GLU A 80 4.52 3.12 13.78
C GLU A 80 3.43 3.00 14.86
N PRO A 81 2.87 1.77 15.09
CA PRO A 81 3.27 0.51 14.46
C PRO A 81 2.86 0.46 12.99
N VAL A 82 3.78 0.13 12.10
CA VAL A 82 3.57 0.05 10.66
C VAL A 82 4.31 -1.17 10.09
N TYR A 83 4.05 -1.51 8.86
CA TYR A 83 4.73 -2.58 8.14
C TYR A 83 6.25 -2.41 8.22
N TYR A 84 6.93 -3.36 8.87
CA TYR A 84 8.34 -3.25 9.23
C TYR A 84 9.30 -2.93 8.07
N PRO A 85 9.05 -3.35 6.79
CA PRO A 85 9.92 -2.98 5.69
C PRO A 85 9.98 -1.47 5.39
N PHE A 86 9.04 -0.66 5.92
CA PHE A 86 9.15 0.80 5.77
C PHE A 86 10.42 1.31 6.44
N ARG A 87 10.68 0.87 7.69
CA ARG A 87 11.92 1.19 8.40
C ARG A 87 13.14 0.63 7.68
N GLU A 88 13.08 -0.65 7.28
CA GLU A 88 14.21 -1.32 6.63
C GLU A 88 14.64 -0.62 5.33
N VAL A 89 13.70 -0.20 4.46
CA VAL A 89 14.08 0.50 3.22
C VAL A 89 14.64 1.89 3.47
N ILE A 90 14.26 2.57 4.54
CA ILE A 90 14.81 3.86 4.94
C ILE A 90 16.26 3.68 5.40
N GLU A 91 16.46 2.82 6.41
CA GLU A 91 17.77 2.60 7.04
C GLU A 91 18.77 1.95 6.07
N SER A 92 18.34 0.96 5.27
CA SER A 92 19.20 0.29 4.27
C SER A 92 19.61 1.19 3.10
N ASN A 93 19.03 2.37 2.98
CA ASN A 93 19.41 3.37 1.98
C ASN A 93 20.10 4.58 2.63
N ASP A 94 20.68 4.44 3.82
CA ASP A 94 21.42 5.49 4.54
C ASP A 94 20.57 6.73 4.90
N ARG A 95 19.27 6.53 5.15
CA ARG A 95 18.36 7.56 5.66
C ARG A 95 17.96 7.23 7.09
N GLU A 96 17.49 8.23 7.81
CA GLU A 96 17.04 8.08 9.18
C GLU A 96 15.52 8.07 9.29
N VAL A 97 14.99 7.28 10.24
CA VAL A 97 13.56 7.22 10.49
C VAL A 97 13.12 8.36 11.42
N ALA A 98 12.15 9.15 10.97
CA ALA A 98 11.33 9.97 11.85
C ALA A 98 10.02 9.21 12.08
N ASN A 99 9.64 9.04 13.35
CA ASN A 99 8.47 8.23 13.70
C ASN A 99 7.41 9.09 14.39
N ASN A 100 6.31 9.36 13.69
CA ASN A 100 5.10 9.92 14.32
C ASN A 100 4.29 8.76 14.90
N VAL A 101 4.58 8.37 16.15
CA VAL A 101 3.99 7.21 16.80
C VAL A 101 2.47 7.34 16.88
N LEU A 102 1.75 6.36 16.35
CA LEU A 102 0.31 6.25 16.53
C LEU A 102 -0.02 5.95 17.99
N TYR A 103 -1.05 6.61 18.52
CA TYR A 103 -1.53 6.34 19.88
C TYR A 103 -2.91 5.69 19.85
N GLN A 104 -3.23 4.93 20.89
CA GLN A 104 -4.56 4.37 21.07
C GLN A 104 -5.44 5.34 21.87
N ASP A 105 -6.66 5.55 21.39
CA ASP A 105 -7.70 6.22 22.17
C ASP A 105 -8.28 5.29 23.26
N GLU A 106 -9.22 5.80 24.06
CA GLU A 106 -9.87 5.05 25.13
C GLU A 106 -10.61 3.79 24.66
N ASN A 107 -10.96 3.72 23.36
CA ASN A 107 -11.62 2.58 22.75
C ASN A 107 -10.61 1.60 22.08
N GLY A 108 -9.31 1.84 22.23
CA GLY A 108 -8.25 1.03 21.62
C GLY A 108 -8.04 1.26 20.13
N SER A 109 -8.68 2.29 19.53
CA SER A 109 -8.49 2.65 18.13
C SER A 109 -7.22 3.51 17.97
N TYR A 110 -6.40 3.18 16.97
CA TYR A 110 -5.19 3.94 16.68
C TYR A 110 -5.50 5.29 16.01
N LYS A 111 -4.82 6.32 16.45
CA LYS A 111 -5.00 7.72 16.03
C LYS A 111 -3.67 8.37 15.68
N ILE A 112 -3.74 9.41 14.85
CA ILE A 112 -2.61 10.22 14.43
C ILE A 112 -2.45 11.41 15.37
N ASN A 113 -1.24 11.62 15.90
CA ASN A 113 -0.89 12.87 16.58
C ASN A 113 -0.43 13.90 15.54
N PHE A 114 -1.34 14.73 15.07
CA PHE A 114 -1.06 15.72 14.03
C PHE A 114 -0.12 16.84 14.47
N GLU A 115 -0.12 17.20 15.74
CA GLU A 115 0.79 18.23 16.27
C GLU A 115 2.24 17.71 16.25
N ASP A 116 2.45 16.47 16.70
CA ASP A 116 3.75 15.82 16.62
C ASP A 116 4.18 15.58 15.15
N PHE A 117 3.23 15.21 14.28
CA PHE A 117 3.48 15.02 12.85
C PHE A 117 4.07 16.30 12.22
N GLU A 118 3.41 17.42 12.39
CA GLU A 118 3.87 18.71 11.86
C GLU A 118 5.16 19.18 12.52
N ARG A 119 5.28 19.03 13.85
CA ARG A 119 6.49 19.36 14.59
C ARG A 119 7.72 18.64 14.07
N GLN A 120 7.63 17.30 13.84
CA GLN A 120 8.75 16.52 13.31
C GLN A 120 9.14 16.95 11.88
N ILE A 121 8.15 17.27 11.03
CA ILE A 121 8.42 17.79 9.69
C ILE A 121 9.29 19.05 9.74
N VAL A 122 8.94 19.98 10.62
CA VAL A 122 9.65 21.25 10.75
C VAL A 122 11.04 21.06 11.37
N GLU A 123 11.10 20.38 12.52
CA GLU A 123 12.35 20.22 13.29
C GLU A 123 13.39 19.40 12.53
N LYS A 124 12.98 18.32 11.85
CA LYS A 124 13.87 17.43 11.09
C LYS A 124 13.97 17.75 9.61
N ARG A 125 13.29 18.80 9.14
CA ARG A 125 13.27 19.22 7.71
C ARG A 125 12.89 18.09 6.76
N ILE A 126 11.86 17.34 7.14
CA ILE A 126 11.42 16.15 6.42
C ILE A 126 10.92 16.52 5.02
N ARG A 127 11.35 15.75 4.01
CA ARG A 127 10.95 15.90 2.62
C ARG A 127 10.08 14.75 2.10
N LEU A 128 10.07 13.63 2.82
CA LEU A 128 9.37 12.42 2.41
C LEU A 128 8.60 11.81 3.58
N PHE A 129 7.31 11.55 3.36
CA PHE A 129 6.45 10.78 4.25
C PHE A 129 5.97 9.52 3.53
N ILE A 130 6.13 8.35 4.15
CA ILE A 130 5.58 7.08 3.67
C ILE A 130 4.32 6.79 4.48
N LEU A 131 3.17 6.94 3.81
CA LEU A 131 1.85 6.67 4.36
C LEU A 131 1.44 5.22 4.08
N CYS A 132 0.89 4.53 5.05
CA CYS A 132 0.24 3.22 4.89
C CYS A 132 -1.29 3.39 4.93
N SER A 133 -2.00 3.12 3.83
CA SER A 133 -3.45 3.35 3.73
C SER A 133 -4.15 2.32 2.83
N PRO A 134 -4.97 1.39 3.36
CA PRO A 134 -5.24 1.09 4.78
C PRO A 134 -3.99 0.70 5.58
N HIS A 135 -4.00 1.00 6.89
CA HIS A 135 -2.81 0.93 7.72
C HIS A 135 -2.55 -0.48 8.27
N ASN A 136 -1.46 -1.08 7.84
CA ASN A 136 -0.94 -2.37 8.31
C ASN A 136 0.15 -2.13 9.39
N PRO A 137 0.11 -2.75 10.59
CA PRO A 137 -0.76 -3.88 10.97
C PRO A 137 -2.00 -3.52 11.78
N VAL A 138 -2.21 -2.26 12.15
CA VAL A 138 -3.26 -1.87 13.10
C VAL A 138 -4.66 -1.80 12.49
N SER A 139 -4.77 -2.13 11.20
CA SER A 139 -6.03 -2.34 10.47
C SER A 139 -6.95 -1.13 10.35
N ARG A 140 -6.40 0.11 10.48
CA ARG A 140 -7.14 1.34 10.31
C ARG A 140 -7.41 1.64 8.82
N VAL A 141 -8.62 2.12 8.55
CA VAL A 141 -8.97 2.80 7.31
C VAL A 141 -9.10 4.29 7.63
N TRP A 142 -8.10 5.07 7.23
CA TRP A 142 -8.07 6.50 7.51
C TRP A 142 -9.27 7.21 6.88
N THR A 143 -9.93 8.08 7.64
CA THR A 143 -11.03 8.88 7.11
C THR A 143 -10.52 9.92 6.12
N ARG A 144 -11.43 10.46 5.31
CA ARG A 144 -11.10 11.54 4.38
C ARG A 144 -10.49 12.75 5.11
N GLU A 145 -11.06 13.11 6.25
CA GLU A 145 -10.64 14.24 7.08
C GLU A 145 -9.23 14.01 7.67
N GLU A 146 -8.93 12.78 8.13
CA GLU A 146 -7.59 12.43 8.63
C GLU A 146 -6.55 12.56 7.51
N LEU A 147 -6.85 12.04 6.33
CA LEU A 147 -5.95 12.09 5.17
C LEU A 147 -5.79 13.51 4.61
N GLU A 148 -6.87 14.29 4.53
CA GLU A 148 -6.80 15.69 4.11
C GLU A 148 -5.95 16.52 5.08
N LYS A 149 -6.06 16.29 6.38
CA LYS A 149 -5.23 16.98 7.38
C LYS A 149 -3.74 16.63 7.22
N LEU A 150 -3.41 15.36 6.99
CA LEU A 150 -2.03 14.96 6.67
C LEU A 150 -1.54 15.65 5.38
N GLY A 151 -2.35 15.60 4.33
CA GLY A 151 -2.01 16.17 3.03
C GLY A 151 -1.83 17.69 3.06
N ASP A 152 -2.67 18.41 3.78
CA ASP A 152 -2.55 19.86 3.95
C ASP A 152 -1.26 20.25 4.68
N ILE A 153 -0.88 19.49 5.73
CA ILE A 153 0.40 19.67 6.41
C ILE A 153 1.57 19.38 5.46
N CYS A 154 1.54 18.25 4.74
CA CYS A 154 2.58 17.90 3.78
C CYS A 154 2.72 18.97 2.69
N LYS A 155 1.61 19.43 2.11
CA LYS A 155 1.60 20.50 1.11
C LYS A 155 2.20 21.80 1.66
N LYS A 156 1.80 22.21 2.86
CA LYS A 156 2.29 23.43 3.53
C LYS A 156 3.81 23.45 3.64
N HIS A 157 4.42 22.29 3.90
CA HIS A 157 5.86 22.17 4.16
C HIS A 157 6.65 21.57 2.98
N GLY A 158 6.02 21.31 1.83
CA GLY A 158 6.68 20.77 0.64
C GLY A 158 7.15 19.32 0.81
N VAL A 159 6.41 18.50 1.58
CA VAL A 159 6.69 17.08 1.82
C VAL A 159 6.03 16.24 0.74
N ILE A 160 6.80 15.37 0.10
CA ILE A 160 6.29 14.37 -0.84
C ILE A 160 5.66 13.23 -0.04
N VAL A 161 4.48 12.77 -0.49
CA VAL A 161 3.78 11.63 0.13
C VAL A 161 3.87 10.42 -0.78
N VAL A 162 4.44 9.32 -0.27
CA VAL A 162 4.36 8.01 -0.90
C VAL A 162 3.30 7.21 -0.16
N SER A 163 2.13 7.05 -0.78
CA SER A 163 1.01 6.33 -0.22
C SER A 163 1.06 4.86 -0.65
N ASP A 164 1.37 3.97 0.29
CA ASP A 164 1.25 2.52 0.08
C ASP A 164 -0.21 2.12 0.27
N GLU A 165 -0.89 1.92 -0.86
CA GLU A 165 -2.31 1.58 -0.94
C GLU A 165 -2.52 0.10 -1.34
N ILE A 166 -1.53 -0.76 -1.11
CA ILE A 166 -1.58 -2.19 -1.50
C ILE A 166 -2.76 -2.94 -0.85
N HIS A 167 -3.30 -2.43 0.26
CA HIS A 167 -4.46 -2.98 0.96
C HIS A 167 -5.79 -2.28 0.60
N ALA A 168 -5.83 -1.39 -0.39
CA ALA A 168 -6.99 -0.60 -0.76
C ALA A 168 -8.28 -1.41 -0.97
N ASP A 169 -8.16 -2.65 -1.48
CA ASP A 169 -9.29 -3.53 -1.73
C ASP A 169 -9.82 -4.24 -0.46
N PHE A 170 -9.05 -4.24 0.63
CA PHE A 170 -9.45 -4.84 1.91
C PHE A 170 -9.99 -3.79 2.86
N VAL A 171 -11.18 -3.27 2.58
CA VAL A 171 -11.92 -2.37 3.46
C VAL A 171 -13.21 -3.06 3.87
N PHE A 172 -13.40 -3.27 5.18
CA PHE A 172 -14.59 -3.90 5.77
C PHE A 172 -15.50 -2.87 6.40
N GLU A 173 -14.94 -1.75 6.87
CA GLU A 173 -15.69 -0.59 7.35
C GLU A 173 -15.16 0.72 6.74
N GLY A 174 -16.07 1.64 6.45
CA GLY A 174 -15.72 2.90 5.80
C GLY A 174 -15.50 2.75 4.29
N LYS A 175 -14.62 3.59 3.74
CA LYS A 175 -14.26 3.60 2.33
C LYS A 175 -12.81 3.99 2.17
N HIS A 176 -12.06 3.22 1.39
CA HIS A 176 -10.71 3.64 0.98
C HIS A 176 -10.78 4.95 0.16
N GLN A 177 -9.88 5.84 0.45
CA GLN A 177 -9.67 7.09 -0.28
C GLN A 177 -8.31 7.05 -0.94
N VAL A 178 -8.24 7.18 -2.26
CA VAL A 178 -6.97 7.34 -2.96
C VAL A 178 -6.39 8.70 -2.59
N PHE A 179 -5.21 8.73 -1.99
CA PHE A 179 -4.65 9.95 -1.42
C PHE A 179 -4.46 11.06 -2.46
N ALA A 180 -4.02 10.73 -3.68
CA ALA A 180 -3.85 11.68 -4.77
C ALA A 180 -5.16 12.27 -5.31
N ASP A 181 -6.32 11.65 -5.00
CA ASP A 181 -7.65 12.07 -5.49
C ASP A 181 -8.46 12.86 -4.45
N LEU A 182 -7.91 13.06 -3.25
CA LEU A 182 -8.59 13.80 -2.19
C LEU A 182 -8.82 15.27 -2.55
N LYS A 183 -7.79 15.92 -3.12
CA LYS A 183 -7.83 17.29 -3.64
C LYS A 183 -7.02 17.38 -4.93
N PRO A 184 -7.39 18.24 -5.89
CA PRO A 184 -6.70 18.35 -7.18
C PRO A 184 -5.18 18.56 -7.06
N GLU A 185 -4.76 19.39 -6.11
CA GLU A 185 -3.37 19.74 -5.87
C GLU A 185 -2.54 18.64 -5.20
N TYR A 186 -3.16 17.58 -4.68
CA TYR A 186 -2.39 16.46 -4.09
C TYR A 186 -1.67 15.63 -5.14
N LYS A 187 -2.09 15.71 -6.41
CA LYS A 187 -1.40 15.11 -7.54
C LYS A 187 0.02 15.65 -7.73
N ASP A 188 0.29 16.88 -7.26
CA ASP A 188 1.58 17.54 -7.46
C ASP A 188 2.70 16.97 -6.59
N PHE A 189 2.38 16.31 -5.48
CA PHE A 189 3.36 15.84 -4.50
C PHE A 189 3.14 14.39 -4.03
N THR A 190 2.37 13.59 -4.79
CA THR A 190 2.00 12.24 -4.35
C THR A 190 2.47 11.16 -5.31
N VAL A 191 2.92 10.05 -4.72
CA VAL A 191 3.20 8.75 -5.37
C VAL A 191 2.25 7.72 -4.77
N ILE A 192 1.42 7.07 -5.60
CA ILE A 192 0.52 6.00 -5.17
C ILE A 192 1.12 4.65 -5.53
N CYS A 193 1.26 3.77 -4.55
CA CYS A 193 1.75 2.40 -4.73
C CYS A 193 0.60 1.40 -4.60
N THR A 194 0.31 0.64 -5.65
CA THR A 194 -0.72 -0.40 -5.68
C THR A 194 -0.20 -1.71 -6.25
N SER A 195 -0.90 -2.80 -5.99
CA SER A 195 -0.58 -4.10 -6.58
C SER A 195 -1.76 -5.07 -6.46
N PRO A 196 -2.03 -5.90 -7.46
CA PRO A 196 -2.99 -7.00 -7.33
C PRO A 196 -2.46 -8.13 -6.43
N GLY A 197 -1.20 -8.06 -6.02
CA GLY A 197 -0.51 -9.12 -5.28
C GLY A 197 -1.21 -9.55 -4.00
N LYS A 198 -1.75 -8.59 -3.23
CA LYS A 198 -2.51 -8.86 -2.01
C LYS A 198 -3.95 -9.25 -2.32
N THR A 199 -4.61 -8.50 -3.19
CA THR A 199 -6.01 -8.67 -3.56
C THR A 199 -6.28 -10.06 -4.14
N PHE A 200 -5.39 -10.55 -5.02
CA PHE A 200 -5.58 -11.79 -5.76
C PHE A 200 -4.61 -12.91 -5.37
N ASN A 201 -3.86 -12.73 -4.28
CA ASN A 201 -2.89 -13.72 -3.80
C ASN A 201 -1.81 -14.10 -4.83
N ILE A 202 -1.31 -13.13 -5.56
CA ILE A 202 -0.30 -13.29 -6.62
C ILE A 202 0.99 -12.50 -6.33
N ALA A 203 1.27 -12.18 -5.08
CA ALA A 203 2.46 -11.39 -4.70
C ALA A 203 3.79 -12.01 -5.19
N GLY A 204 3.86 -13.35 -5.29
CA GLY A 204 5.04 -14.06 -5.80
C GLY A 204 5.33 -13.81 -7.30
N LEU A 205 4.37 -13.26 -8.06
CA LEU A 205 4.57 -12.86 -9.46
C LEU A 205 5.21 -11.47 -9.61
N GLN A 206 5.40 -10.77 -8.51
CA GLN A 206 6.18 -9.54 -8.41
C GLN A 206 5.80 -8.47 -9.45
N ALA A 207 4.53 -8.05 -9.42
CA ALA A 207 4.01 -6.98 -10.26
C ALA A 207 3.29 -5.92 -9.40
N SER A 208 3.76 -4.69 -9.47
CA SER A 208 3.17 -3.54 -8.79
C SER A 208 3.05 -2.33 -9.70
N ASN A 209 2.03 -1.53 -9.46
CA ASN A 209 1.66 -0.36 -10.22
C ASN A 209 1.94 0.89 -9.38
N ILE A 210 2.78 1.76 -9.88
CA ILE A 210 3.16 3.00 -9.21
C ILE A 210 2.63 4.15 -10.06
N LEU A 211 1.74 4.92 -9.48
CA LEU A 211 1.02 5.99 -10.18
C LEU A 211 1.53 7.34 -9.67
N ILE A 212 2.19 8.09 -10.56
CA ILE A 212 2.83 9.38 -10.25
C ILE A 212 2.32 10.43 -11.23
N PRO A 213 1.31 11.23 -10.86
CA PRO A 213 0.77 12.27 -11.75
C PRO A 213 1.78 13.35 -12.12
N ASN A 214 2.56 13.83 -11.14
CA ASN A 214 3.57 14.87 -11.36
C ASN A 214 4.74 14.35 -12.19
N GLU A 215 5.02 15.01 -13.33
CA GLU A 215 6.05 14.59 -14.29
C GLU A 215 7.47 14.61 -13.68
N ALA A 216 7.83 15.67 -12.96
CA ALA A 216 9.16 15.79 -12.36
C ALA A 216 9.42 14.71 -11.30
N LEU A 217 8.42 14.38 -10.47
CA LEU A 217 8.52 13.28 -9.52
C LEU A 217 8.64 11.93 -10.25
N ARG A 218 7.88 11.75 -11.31
CA ARG A 218 7.87 10.53 -12.12
C ARG A 218 9.22 10.30 -12.80
N GLU A 219 9.84 11.34 -13.37
CA GLU A 219 11.17 11.26 -13.97
C GLU A 219 12.25 10.94 -12.93
N ALA A 220 12.22 11.60 -11.76
CA ALA A 220 13.17 11.32 -10.68
C ALA A 220 13.05 9.87 -10.20
N PHE A 221 11.82 9.36 -10.06
CA PHE A 221 11.57 7.98 -9.69
C PHE A 221 12.04 6.99 -10.77
N ALA A 222 11.71 7.22 -12.04
CA ALA A 222 12.10 6.38 -13.16
C ALA A 222 13.64 6.29 -13.30
N LYS A 223 14.35 7.38 -13.00
CA LYS A 223 15.82 7.40 -12.97
C LYS A 223 16.38 6.41 -11.92
N GLN A 224 15.74 6.28 -10.76
CA GLN A 224 16.16 5.31 -9.74
C GLN A 224 15.87 3.87 -10.14
N ILE A 225 14.74 3.62 -10.79
CA ILE A 225 14.42 2.28 -11.36
C ILE A 225 15.53 1.88 -12.35
N THR A 226 15.88 2.78 -13.28
CA THR A 226 16.93 2.53 -14.26
C THR A 226 18.29 2.31 -13.60
N ALA A 227 18.64 3.12 -12.59
CA ALA A 227 19.89 2.98 -11.84
C ALA A 227 19.97 1.66 -11.06
N ALA A 228 18.84 1.11 -10.64
CA ALA A 228 18.75 -0.22 -10.02
C ALA A 228 18.84 -1.39 -11.04
N GLY A 229 18.94 -1.09 -12.35
CA GLY A 229 19.00 -2.10 -13.42
C GLY A 229 17.68 -2.83 -13.66
N TYR A 230 16.56 -2.32 -13.14
CA TYR A 230 15.25 -2.91 -13.38
C TYR A 230 14.59 -2.27 -14.61
N SER A 231 14.03 -3.08 -15.50
CA SER A 231 13.40 -2.60 -16.74
C SER A 231 11.99 -3.12 -16.96
N GLN A 232 11.70 -4.36 -16.56
CA GLN A 232 10.48 -5.02 -16.99
C GLN A 232 9.93 -5.95 -15.90
N ILE A 233 8.60 -6.03 -15.77
CA ILE A 233 7.96 -7.12 -15.06
C ILE A 233 7.93 -8.39 -15.93
N SER A 234 7.87 -9.54 -15.29
CA SER A 234 7.87 -10.83 -15.99
C SER A 234 6.61 -11.05 -16.83
N ALA A 235 6.72 -11.82 -17.94
CA ALA A 235 5.57 -12.17 -18.75
C ALA A 235 4.42 -12.78 -17.93
N PRO A 236 4.64 -13.75 -17.03
CA PRO A 236 3.58 -14.25 -16.15
C PRO A 236 2.97 -13.15 -15.25
N GLY A 237 3.77 -12.19 -14.81
CA GLY A 237 3.31 -11.06 -14.02
C GLY A 237 2.34 -10.16 -14.80
N ILE A 238 2.65 -9.86 -16.07
CA ILE A 238 1.77 -9.08 -16.96
C ILE A 238 0.43 -9.79 -17.14
N GLU A 239 0.45 -11.05 -17.55
CA GLU A 239 -0.75 -11.84 -17.78
C GLU A 239 -1.62 -11.97 -16.54
N ALA A 240 -1.00 -12.17 -15.38
CA ALA A 240 -1.72 -12.27 -14.12
C ALA A 240 -2.39 -10.96 -13.72
N VAL A 241 -1.73 -9.79 -13.90
CA VAL A 241 -2.34 -8.48 -13.60
C VAL A 241 -3.53 -8.22 -14.51
N ILE A 242 -3.39 -8.46 -15.80
CA ILE A 242 -4.48 -8.29 -16.77
C ILE A 242 -5.67 -9.17 -16.38
N ALA A 243 -5.44 -10.48 -16.17
CA ALA A 243 -6.50 -11.42 -15.82
C ALA A 243 -7.15 -11.07 -14.45
N ALA A 244 -6.35 -10.67 -13.47
CA ALA A 244 -6.83 -10.29 -12.15
C ALA A 244 -7.78 -9.10 -12.22
N TYR A 245 -7.35 -8.02 -12.83
CA TYR A 245 -8.14 -6.80 -12.86
C TYR A 245 -9.32 -6.83 -13.86
N ALA A 246 -9.16 -7.50 -14.98
CA ALA A 246 -10.23 -7.61 -15.98
C ALA A 246 -11.29 -8.67 -15.64
N GLN A 247 -10.91 -9.77 -14.96
CA GLN A 247 -11.78 -10.94 -14.82
C GLN A 247 -11.86 -11.48 -13.37
N GLY A 248 -11.18 -10.86 -12.40
CA GLY A 248 -11.07 -11.38 -11.04
C GLY A 248 -12.17 -10.92 -10.08
N GLU A 249 -13.12 -10.09 -10.49
CA GLU A 249 -14.10 -9.42 -9.62
C GLU A 249 -14.91 -10.40 -8.76
N GLU A 250 -15.49 -11.43 -9.38
CA GLU A 250 -16.32 -12.42 -8.67
C GLU A 250 -15.51 -13.15 -7.58
N TRP A 251 -14.34 -13.67 -7.94
CA TRP A 251 -13.45 -14.32 -6.99
C TRP A 251 -13.04 -13.38 -5.84
N TYR A 252 -12.75 -12.11 -6.16
CA TYR A 252 -12.40 -11.11 -5.15
C TYR A 252 -13.55 -10.88 -4.16
N GLN A 253 -14.78 -10.76 -4.63
CA GLN A 253 -15.95 -10.57 -3.76
C GLN A 253 -16.18 -11.76 -2.82
N GLU A 254 -16.07 -12.99 -3.34
CA GLU A 254 -16.18 -14.20 -2.53
C GLU A 254 -15.05 -14.30 -1.49
N MET A 255 -13.81 -14.06 -1.91
CA MET A 255 -12.65 -14.03 -1.03
C MET A 255 -12.81 -12.99 0.09
N LYS A 256 -13.21 -11.77 -0.28
CA LYS A 256 -13.41 -10.68 0.69
C LYS A 256 -14.48 -11.02 1.71
N LYS A 257 -15.59 -11.62 1.29
CA LYS A 257 -16.67 -12.11 2.17
C LYS A 257 -16.15 -13.17 3.12
N TYR A 258 -15.37 -14.13 2.62
CA TYR A 258 -14.79 -15.20 3.43
C TYR A 258 -13.81 -14.64 4.47
N VAL A 259 -12.91 -13.75 4.08
CA VAL A 259 -11.97 -13.10 5.00
C VAL A 259 -12.70 -12.27 6.05
N GLY A 260 -13.73 -11.52 5.66
CA GLY A 260 -14.58 -10.75 6.58
C GLY A 260 -15.25 -11.63 7.63
N ALA A 261 -15.80 -12.78 7.22
CA ALA A 261 -16.40 -13.74 8.13
C ALA A 261 -15.38 -14.32 9.13
N ASN A 262 -14.15 -14.61 8.69
CA ASN A 262 -13.07 -15.06 9.57
C ASN A 262 -12.66 -13.98 10.59
N ILE A 263 -12.62 -12.71 10.17
CA ILE A 263 -12.33 -11.59 11.06
C ILE A 263 -13.42 -11.47 12.14
N THR A 264 -14.69 -11.50 11.74
CA THR A 264 -15.82 -11.45 12.68
C THR A 264 -15.77 -12.61 13.67
N PHE A 265 -15.60 -13.84 13.17
CA PHE A 265 -15.46 -15.02 14.01
C PHE A 265 -14.33 -14.88 15.04
N LEU A 266 -13.16 -14.39 14.60
CA LEU A 266 -12.01 -14.22 15.48
C LEU A 266 -12.29 -13.19 16.58
N HIS A 267 -12.90 -12.05 16.25
CA HIS A 267 -13.28 -11.04 17.24
C HIS A 267 -14.24 -11.59 18.29
N GLU A 268 -15.35 -12.23 17.86
CA GLU A 268 -16.35 -12.81 18.75
C GLU A 268 -15.75 -13.90 19.64
N TRP A 269 -14.94 -14.79 19.06
CA TRP A 269 -14.31 -15.88 19.80
C TRP A 269 -13.33 -15.36 20.86
N MET A 270 -12.49 -14.37 20.52
CA MET A 270 -11.53 -13.77 21.45
C MET A 270 -12.22 -13.05 22.60
N GLU A 271 -13.29 -12.30 22.31
CA GLU A 271 -14.08 -11.61 23.33
C GLU A 271 -14.72 -12.59 24.32
N GLU A 272 -15.26 -13.70 23.83
CA GLU A 272 -15.92 -14.72 24.66
C GLU A 272 -14.93 -15.55 25.49
N HIS A 273 -13.78 -15.96 24.88
CA HIS A 273 -12.92 -16.98 25.48
C HIS A 273 -11.65 -16.41 26.13
N ILE A 274 -11.10 -15.31 25.62
CA ILE A 274 -9.86 -14.72 26.13
C ILE A 274 -9.97 -13.18 26.20
N PRO A 275 -10.89 -12.63 27.02
CA PRO A 275 -11.15 -11.18 27.05
C PRO A 275 -9.98 -10.32 27.55
N GLN A 276 -8.94 -10.96 28.11
CA GLN A 276 -7.70 -10.29 28.50
C GLN A 276 -6.87 -9.81 27.30
N ILE A 277 -7.02 -10.46 26.13
CA ILE A 277 -6.42 -10.02 24.89
C ILE A 277 -7.33 -8.99 24.23
N LYS A 278 -6.81 -7.79 24.01
CA LYS A 278 -7.59 -6.76 23.32
C LYS A 278 -7.36 -6.84 21.82
N VAL A 279 -8.43 -7.11 21.09
CA VAL A 279 -8.39 -7.15 19.62
C VAL A 279 -8.76 -5.78 19.10
N THR A 280 -7.84 -5.16 18.33
CA THR A 280 -8.09 -3.86 17.69
C THR A 280 -9.16 -4.03 16.60
N LYS A 281 -10.09 -3.09 16.52
CA LYS A 281 -11.11 -3.09 15.47
C LYS A 281 -10.49 -3.18 14.08
N THR A 282 -10.88 -4.19 13.31
CA THR A 282 -10.37 -4.42 11.96
C THR A 282 -11.24 -3.70 10.94
N GLU A 283 -10.90 -2.44 10.63
CA GLU A 283 -11.60 -1.64 9.62
C GLU A 283 -11.19 -2.03 8.20
N GLY A 284 -9.91 -2.40 8.02
CA GLY A 284 -9.33 -2.80 6.74
C GLY A 284 -8.15 -3.75 6.90
N THR A 285 -7.49 -4.06 5.78
CA THR A 285 -6.49 -5.11 5.65
C THR A 285 -7.08 -6.51 5.93
N TYR A 286 -6.29 -7.56 5.87
CA TYR A 286 -6.69 -8.90 6.31
C TYR A 286 -5.94 -9.34 7.58
N LEU A 287 -5.34 -8.38 8.28
CA LEU A 287 -4.59 -8.59 9.51
C LEU A 287 -5.50 -8.25 10.70
N VAL A 288 -5.36 -9.00 11.78
CA VAL A 288 -6.01 -8.70 13.05
C VAL A 288 -4.94 -8.41 14.08
N TRP A 289 -4.93 -7.17 14.59
CA TRP A 289 -3.96 -6.70 15.56
C TRP A 289 -4.44 -6.96 16.98
N MET A 290 -3.61 -7.62 17.78
CA MET A 290 -3.98 -8.05 19.12
C MET A 290 -2.98 -7.56 20.17
N ASP A 291 -3.48 -7.06 21.29
CA ASP A 291 -2.70 -6.65 22.45
C ASP A 291 -2.73 -7.74 23.53
N PHE A 292 -1.59 -8.38 23.74
CA PHE A 292 -1.41 -9.46 24.70
C PHE A 292 -0.96 -8.99 26.10
N ARG A 293 -0.75 -7.68 26.31
CA ARG A 293 -0.26 -7.14 27.58
C ARG A 293 -1.16 -7.49 28.77
N GLY A 294 -2.48 -7.66 28.52
CA GLY A 294 -3.44 -8.08 29.52
C GLY A 294 -3.23 -9.48 30.11
N LEU A 295 -2.40 -10.33 29.48
CA LEU A 295 -2.06 -11.66 30.01
C LEU A 295 -0.94 -11.63 31.07
N GLY A 296 -0.30 -10.48 31.29
CA GLY A 296 0.81 -10.35 32.25
C GLY A 296 2.07 -11.15 31.84
N ILE A 297 2.19 -11.53 30.57
CA ILE A 297 3.37 -12.22 30.05
C ILE A 297 4.48 -11.18 29.89
N ALA A 298 5.58 -11.37 30.61
CA ALA A 298 6.74 -10.50 30.49
C ALA A 298 7.33 -10.60 29.06
N GLU A 299 7.67 -9.46 28.48
CA GLU A 299 8.53 -9.44 27.29
C GLU A 299 9.86 -10.10 27.61
N LYS A 300 10.27 -11.05 26.77
CA LYS A 300 11.57 -11.74 26.88
C LYS A 300 12.64 -11.01 26.12
#